data_6d3f3980bc29fcf0e07dcbe7ed20b272
#
_entry.id   6d3f3980bc29fcf0e07dcbe7ed20b272
#
_cell.length_a   1.000
_cell.length_b   1.000
_cell.length_c   1.000
_cell.angle_alpha   90.00
_cell.angle_beta   90.00
_cell.angle_gamma   90.00
#
_symmetry.space_group_name_H-M   'P 1'
#
loop_
_entity.id
_entity.type
_entity.pdbx_description
1 polymer ?
#
loop_
_entity_poly.entity_id
_entity_poly.type
_entity_poly.pdbx_seq_one_letter_code
_entity_poly.pdbx_strand_id
1 'polypeptide(L)'
;MSNSSDSLVGEPRLDGLVPERLKPRTRKIVLQDYELNLDIGFHEFEIGNPQRLMVTVEVWVEEAAFASADEADKAWDYDFLRTEIGTLVAGRRYNLQETLAREVFDLIAARRGVTALRVSTRKPDIYPDCAGVGVELSSFAPEGA
;
A
#
# COMPACT_ATOMS: atom_id res chain seq x y z
N MET A 1 -25.59 -23.29 -33.71
CA MET A 1 -24.96 -23.04 -33.34
C MET A 1 -24.74 -22.97 -33.32
N SER A 2 -24.64 -23.17 -33.23
CA SER A 2 -23.93 -23.02 -32.90
C SER A 2 -23.72 -22.88 -32.76
N ASN A 3 -23.71 -23.08 -32.83
CA ASN A 3 -23.01 -23.02 -32.43
C ASN A 3 -22.78 -22.87 -32.03
N SER A 4 -23.00 -22.93 -32.07
CA SER A 4 -22.36 -22.88 -31.63
C SER A 4 -22.15 -22.74 -30.91
N SER A 5 -22.32 -22.88 -30.67
CA SER A 5 -21.77 -22.80 -30.00
C SER A 5 -21.34 -22.79 -29.43
N ASP A 6 -21.23 -22.78 -29.45
CA ASP A 6 -20.54 -22.80 -29.05
C ASP A 6 -19.83 -22.67 -28.66
N SER A 7 -19.79 -22.59 -28.40
CA SER A 7 -18.97 -22.43 -28.00
C SER A 7 -18.34 -22.13 -27.86
N LEU A 8 -18.85 -21.58 -27.62
CA LEU A 8 -17.83 -21.43 -27.64
C LEU A 8 -16.78 -21.10 -26.76
N VAL A 9 -16.21 -21.84 -26.55
CA VAL A 9 -14.97 -21.86 -25.79
C VAL A 9 -13.93 -21.20 -26.62
N GLY A 10 -13.29 -20.19 -26.13
CA GLY A 10 -12.14 -19.65 -26.76
C GLY A 10 -12.22 -18.18 -27.12
N GLU A 11 -13.18 -17.79 -27.93
CA GLU A 11 -13.24 -16.36 -28.31
C GLU A 11 -14.05 -15.55 -27.32
N PRO A 12 -13.43 -14.52 -26.70
CA PRO A 12 -14.19 -13.62 -25.84
C PRO A 12 -15.19 -12.82 -26.66
N ARG A 13 -16.33 -12.57 -26.07
CA ARG A 13 -17.35 -11.73 -26.68
C ARG A 13 -17.05 -10.26 -26.38
N LEU A 14 -17.17 -9.43 -27.41
CA LEU A 14 -16.94 -8.00 -27.30
C LEU A 14 -18.25 -7.26 -27.49
N ASP A 15 -19.20 -7.49 -26.59
CA ASP A 15 -20.50 -6.82 -26.64
C ASP A 15 -20.49 -5.46 -25.91
N GLY A 16 -19.36 -5.09 -25.31
CA GLY A 16 -19.19 -3.78 -24.67
C GLY A 16 -19.85 -3.62 -23.32
N LEU A 17 -20.46 -4.69 -22.81
CA LEU A 17 -21.18 -4.63 -21.54
C LEU A 17 -20.39 -5.32 -20.44
N VAL A 18 -20.21 -4.63 -19.31
CA VAL A 18 -19.58 -5.20 -18.14
C VAL A 18 -20.66 -5.82 -17.26
N PRO A 19 -20.59 -7.14 -17.00
CA PRO A 19 -21.55 -7.75 -16.08
C PRO A 19 -21.44 -7.16 -14.70
N GLU A 20 -22.56 -7.05 -14.00
CA GLU A 20 -22.59 -6.47 -12.65
C GLU A 20 -21.62 -7.16 -11.70
N ARG A 21 -21.51 -8.50 -11.79
CA ARG A 21 -20.60 -9.27 -10.91
C ARG A 21 -19.11 -8.96 -11.15
N LEU A 22 -18.77 -8.34 -12.28
CA LEU A 22 -17.38 -8.01 -12.64
C LEU A 22 -17.07 -6.52 -12.50
N LYS A 23 -18.03 -5.72 -12.06
CA LYS A 23 -17.75 -4.31 -11.77
C LYS A 23 -16.82 -4.19 -10.56
N PRO A 24 -15.91 -3.24 -10.56
CA PRO A 24 -14.99 -3.06 -9.43
C PRO A 24 -15.75 -2.79 -8.13
N ARG A 25 -15.43 -3.54 -7.10
CA ARG A 25 -16.02 -3.37 -5.75
C ARG A 25 -15.07 -2.65 -4.80
N THR A 26 -13.78 -2.80 -5.04
CA THR A 26 -12.76 -2.15 -4.22
C THR A 26 -11.80 -1.40 -5.12
N ARG A 27 -11.22 -0.34 -4.56
CA ARG A 27 -10.24 0.48 -5.24
C ARG A 27 -9.07 0.67 -4.31
N LYS A 28 -7.89 0.25 -4.75
CA LYS A 28 -6.70 0.26 -3.91
C LYS A 28 -5.58 0.99 -4.60
N ILE A 29 -4.90 1.85 -3.84
CA ILE A 29 -3.69 2.53 -4.28
C ILE A 29 -2.54 1.95 -3.48
N VAL A 30 -1.45 1.63 -4.15
CA VAL A 30 -0.29 0.99 -3.51
C VAL A 30 0.95 1.82 -3.74
N LEU A 31 1.63 2.18 -2.66
CA LEU A 31 3.00 2.67 -2.69
C LEU A 31 3.86 1.50 -2.21
N GLN A 32 4.58 0.88 -3.14
CA GLN A 32 5.27 -0.37 -2.86
C GLN A 32 6.77 -0.16 -2.70
N ASP A 33 7.31 -0.68 -1.60
CA ASP A 33 8.76 -0.71 -1.34
C ASP A 33 9.40 0.68 -1.45
N TYR A 34 8.77 1.67 -0.83
CA TYR A 34 9.36 2.99 -0.74
C TYR A 34 10.58 2.91 0.17
N GLU A 35 11.73 3.20 -0.38
CA GLU A 35 13.00 3.10 0.35
C GLU A 35 13.25 4.36 1.16
N LEU A 36 13.40 4.17 2.46
CA LEU A 36 13.86 5.21 3.38
C LEU A 36 15.24 4.83 3.89
N ASN A 37 16.10 5.81 4.05
CA ASN A 37 17.40 5.60 4.67
C ASN A 37 17.40 6.37 5.98
N LEU A 38 17.31 5.67 7.09
CA LEU A 38 17.18 6.31 8.39
C LEU A 38 17.81 5.51 9.52
N ASP A 39 18.06 6.20 10.62
CA ASP A 39 18.60 5.61 11.84
C ASP A 39 17.43 4.96 12.60
N ILE A 40 17.35 3.64 12.54
CA ILE A 40 16.27 2.87 13.15
C ILE A 40 16.81 1.58 13.75
N GLY A 41 16.36 1.27 14.96
CA GLY A 41 16.76 0.09 15.69
C GLY A 41 17.24 0.43 17.08
N PHE A 42 17.15 -0.53 18.02
CA PHE A 42 17.58 -0.34 19.38
C PHE A 42 18.86 -1.11 19.73
N HIS A 43 19.39 -1.91 18.80
CA HIS A 43 20.65 -2.59 19.00
C HIS A 43 21.81 -1.60 18.84
N GLU A 44 22.88 -1.83 19.60
CA GLU A 44 24.03 -0.94 19.62
C GLU A 44 24.61 -0.74 18.21
N PHE A 45 24.67 -1.81 17.40
CA PHE A 45 25.21 -1.71 16.04
C PHE A 45 24.30 -0.93 15.10
N GLU A 46 23.03 -0.72 15.46
CA GLU A 46 22.08 0.02 14.64
C GLU A 46 22.10 1.51 14.95
N ILE A 47 22.37 1.87 16.21
CA ILE A 47 22.29 3.26 16.66
C ILE A 47 23.38 4.08 15.99
N GLY A 48 22.97 5.17 15.32
CA GLY A 48 23.90 6.04 14.60
C GLY A 48 24.36 5.51 13.26
N ASN A 49 23.82 4.38 12.83
CA ASN A 49 24.17 3.74 11.55
C ASN A 49 22.93 3.62 10.67
N PRO A 50 22.61 4.65 9.85
CA PRO A 50 21.43 4.61 8.99
C PRO A 50 21.39 3.36 8.13
N GLN A 51 20.17 2.83 7.96
CA GLN A 51 19.96 1.64 7.14
C GLN A 51 18.71 1.83 6.29
N ARG A 52 18.57 0.98 5.27
CA ARG A 52 17.40 0.99 4.42
C ARG A 52 16.21 0.42 5.20
N LEU A 53 15.08 1.08 5.05
CA LEU A 53 13.79 0.58 5.50
C LEU A 53 12.84 0.69 4.32
N MET A 54 12.23 -0.42 3.93
CA MET A 54 11.26 -0.45 2.85
C MET A 54 9.87 -0.29 3.46
N VAL A 55 9.11 0.66 2.93
CA VAL A 55 7.75 0.93 3.42
C VAL A 55 6.77 0.67 2.28
N THR A 56 5.77 -0.17 2.55
CA THR A 56 4.68 -0.42 1.60
C THR A 56 3.37 0.02 2.24
N VAL A 57 2.63 0.82 1.48
CA VAL A 57 1.31 1.31 1.91
C VAL A 57 0.28 0.86 0.90
N GLU A 58 -0.79 0.23 1.39
CA GLU A 58 -1.93 -0.13 0.58
C GLU A 58 -3.13 0.62 1.14
N VAL A 59 -3.74 1.45 0.31
CA VAL A 59 -4.84 2.33 0.71
C VAL A 59 -6.06 1.98 -0.12
N TRP A 60 -7.12 1.53 0.54
CA TRP A 60 -8.42 1.35 -0.11
C TRP A 60 -9.18 2.67 0.03
N VAL A 61 -9.77 3.10 -1.07
CA VAL A 61 -10.47 4.39 -1.12
C VAL A 61 -11.91 4.17 -1.56
N GLU A 62 -12.79 5.05 -1.11
CA GLU A 62 -14.20 5.02 -1.52
C GLU A 62 -14.32 5.35 -3.00
N GLU A 63 -15.41 4.92 -3.63
CA GLU A 63 -15.65 5.14 -5.04
C GLU A 63 -15.55 6.60 -5.44
N ALA A 64 -16.11 7.49 -4.63
CA ALA A 64 -16.10 8.93 -4.93
C ALA A 64 -14.70 9.53 -4.90
N ALA A 65 -13.75 8.90 -4.21
CA ALA A 65 -12.37 9.37 -4.11
C ALA A 65 -11.47 8.82 -5.22
N PHE A 66 -11.94 7.81 -5.94
CA PHE A 66 -11.18 7.19 -7.02
C PHE A 66 -11.64 7.79 -8.35
N ALA A 67 -10.72 8.44 -9.07
CA ALA A 67 -11.07 9.16 -10.29
C ALA A 67 -11.76 8.26 -11.32
N SER A 68 -12.92 8.68 -11.80
CA SER A 68 -13.65 8.01 -12.88
C SER A 68 -13.46 8.72 -14.23
N ALA A 69 -12.88 9.92 -14.21
CA ALA A 69 -12.54 10.70 -15.38
C ALA A 69 -11.02 10.90 -15.43
N ASP A 70 -10.48 10.96 -16.64
CA ASP A 70 -9.04 11.13 -16.84
C ASP A 70 -8.66 12.60 -16.64
N GLU A 71 -8.80 13.09 -15.43
CA GLU A 71 -8.50 14.46 -15.04
C GLU A 71 -7.68 14.47 -13.76
N ALA A 72 -6.55 15.17 -13.78
CA ALA A 72 -5.59 15.19 -12.66
C ALA A 72 -6.22 15.73 -11.36
N ASP A 73 -7.12 16.70 -11.45
CA ASP A 73 -7.76 17.29 -10.27
C ASP A 73 -8.80 16.38 -9.63
N LYS A 74 -9.16 15.26 -10.28
CA LYS A 74 -10.06 14.25 -9.75
C LYS A 74 -9.31 13.11 -9.07
N ALA A 75 -8.00 13.02 -9.26
CA ALA A 75 -7.19 11.92 -8.73
C ALA A 75 -7.07 12.02 -7.21
N TRP A 76 -7.07 10.84 -6.55
CA TRP A 76 -6.62 10.76 -5.19
C TRP A 76 -5.10 10.92 -5.21
N ASP A 77 -4.58 11.93 -4.54
CA ASP A 77 -3.17 12.31 -4.67
C ASP A 77 -2.25 11.35 -3.93
N TYR A 78 -1.70 10.37 -4.66
CA TYR A 78 -0.75 9.42 -4.06
C TYR A 78 0.69 9.98 -3.98
N ASP A 79 1.01 11.07 -4.68
CA ASP A 79 2.29 11.76 -4.47
C ASP A 79 2.40 12.25 -3.04
N PHE A 80 1.28 12.60 -2.45
CA PHE A 80 1.16 12.95 -1.05
C PHE A 80 1.74 11.86 -0.14
N LEU A 81 1.44 10.59 -0.41
CA LEU A 81 1.93 9.48 0.43
C LEU A 81 3.44 9.52 0.53
N ARG A 82 4.10 9.57 -0.60
CA ARG A 82 5.56 9.56 -0.64
C ARG A 82 6.14 10.79 0.03
N THR A 83 5.62 11.96 -0.27
CA THR A 83 6.10 13.23 0.26
C THR A 83 5.90 13.33 1.77
N GLU A 84 4.70 12.98 2.25
CA GLU A 84 4.38 13.13 3.67
C GLU A 84 5.09 12.10 4.53
N ILE A 85 5.28 10.88 4.03
CA ILE A 85 6.06 9.88 4.76
C ILE A 85 7.50 10.36 4.89
N GLY A 86 8.08 10.85 3.80
CA GLY A 86 9.45 11.39 3.83
C GLY A 86 9.60 12.53 4.82
N THR A 87 8.63 13.45 4.84
CA THR A 87 8.62 14.58 5.76
C THR A 87 8.48 14.12 7.22
N LEU A 88 7.59 13.14 7.46
CA LEU A 88 7.33 12.61 8.79
C LEU A 88 8.60 12.07 9.45
N VAL A 89 9.41 11.34 8.70
CA VAL A 89 10.58 10.66 9.25
C VAL A 89 11.87 11.48 9.15
N ALA A 90 11.85 12.59 8.43
CA ALA A 90 13.04 13.41 8.19
C ALA A 90 13.66 13.89 9.50
N GLY A 91 14.95 13.64 9.68
CA GLY A 91 15.69 14.08 10.86
C GLY A 91 15.31 13.37 12.15
N ARG A 92 14.51 12.31 12.07
CA ARG A 92 14.07 11.57 13.25
C ARG A 92 14.78 10.24 13.35
N ARG A 93 14.89 9.77 14.59
CA ARG A 93 15.41 8.45 14.91
C ARG A 93 14.32 7.64 15.60
N TYR A 94 14.22 6.35 15.22
CA TYR A 94 13.25 5.42 15.80
C TYR A 94 13.97 4.23 16.43
N ASN A 95 13.53 3.82 17.61
CA ASN A 95 14.00 2.57 18.18
C ASN A 95 13.32 1.36 17.53
N LEU A 96 12.06 1.51 17.13
CA LEU A 96 11.23 0.37 16.70
C LEU A 96 10.56 0.66 15.36
N GLN A 97 10.50 -0.36 14.50
CA GLN A 97 9.70 -0.31 13.28
C GLN A 97 8.21 -0.11 13.62
N GLU A 98 7.75 -0.68 14.71
CA GLU A 98 6.36 -0.59 15.16
C GLU A 98 5.93 0.87 15.36
N THR A 99 6.82 1.68 15.93
CA THR A 99 6.54 3.10 16.16
C THR A 99 6.41 3.85 14.84
N LEU A 100 7.37 3.63 13.95
CA LEU A 100 7.35 4.27 12.63
C LEU A 100 6.12 3.84 11.85
N ALA A 101 5.84 2.54 11.83
CA ALA A 101 4.68 2.01 11.10
C ALA A 101 3.38 2.61 11.61
N ARG A 102 3.23 2.78 12.93
CA ARG A 102 2.03 3.37 13.52
C ARG A 102 1.90 4.84 13.16
N GLU A 103 2.99 5.59 13.14
CA GLU A 103 2.95 7.00 12.76
C GLU A 103 2.56 7.16 11.30
N VAL A 104 3.11 6.33 10.42
CA VAL A 104 2.74 6.33 9.00
C VAL A 104 1.27 5.94 8.85
N PHE A 105 0.83 4.92 9.57
CA PHE A 105 -0.55 4.46 9.56
C PHE A 105 -1.51 5.60 9.95
N ASP A 106 -1.26 6.25 11.06
CA ASP A 106 -2.13 7.32 11.56
C ASP A 106 -2.16 8.52 10.60
N LEU A 107 -1.02 8.85 10.00
CA LEU A 107 -0.92 9.92 9.01
C LEU A 107 -1.87 9.68 7.84
N ILE A 108 -1.90 8.45 7.33
CA ILE A 108 -2.70 8.10 6.15
C ILE A 108 -4.15 7.88 6.54
N ALA A 109 -4.41 7.27 7.70
CA ALA A 109 -5.77 7.01 8.17
C ALA A 109 -6.57 8.30 8.35
N ALA A 110 -5.90 9.42 8.58
CA ALA A 110 -6.55 10.71 8.74
C ALA A 110 -6.99 11.33 7.41
N ARG A 111 -6.62 10.75 6.28
CA ARG A 111 -6.95 11.29 4.96
C ARG A 111 -8.39 10.97 4.59
N ARG A 112 -9.02 11.94 3.93
CA ARG A 112 -10.39 11.80 3.45
C ARG A 112 -10.48 10.74 2.37
N GLY A 113 -11.51 9.93 2.41
CA GLY A 113 -11.79 8.92 1.39
C GLY A 113 -11.12 7.57 1.62
N VAL A 114 -10.30 7.43 2.66
CA VAL A 114 -9.67 6.17 3.02
C VAL A 114 -10.69 5.29 3.74
N THR A 115 -10.91 4.08 3.23
CA THR A 115 -11.86 3.12 3.81
C THR A 115 -11.17 1.96 4.50
N ALA A 116 -9.96 1.62 4.08
CA ALA A 116 -9.14 0.59 4.71
C ALA A 116 -7.68 0.88 4.41
N LEU A 117 -6.80 0.34 5.22
CA LEU A 117 -5.39 0.70 5.15
C LEU A 117 -4.53 -0.45 5.66
N ARG A 118 -3.41 -0.68 4.96
CA ARG A 118 -2.35 -1.59 5.41
C ARG A 118 -1.02 -0.89 5.23
N VAL A 119 -0.20 -0.90 6.29
CA VAL A 119 1.16 -0.36 6.26
C VAL A 119 2.09 -1.46 6.72
N SER A 120 3.12 -1.73 5.92
CA SER A 120 4.16 -2.69 6.29
C SER A 120 5.53 -2.06 6.11
N THR A 121 6.44 -2.47 6.98
CA THR A 121 7.83 -2.04 6.93
C THR A 121 8.73 -3.27 6.89
N ARG A 122 9.93 -3.12 6.33
CA ARG A 122 10.87 -4.21 6.23
C ARG A 122 12.29 -3.67 6.21
N LYS A 123 13.13 -4.19 7.09
CA LYS A 123 14.59 -3.99 7.04
C LYS A 123 15.18 -5.07 6.14
N PRO A 124 15.63 -4.76 4.93
CA PRO A 124 16.09 -5.79 4.00
C PRO A 124 17.50 -6.27 4.26
N ASP A 125 18.29 -5.53 5.03
CA ASP A 125 19.73 -5.77 5.15
C ASP A 125 20.16 -6.32 6.51
N ILE A 126 19.22 -6.57 7.42
CA ILE A 126 19.56 -6.94 8.80
C ILE A 126 20.08 -8.38 8.91
N TYR A 127 19.55 -9.28 8.12
CA TYR A 127 19.96 -10.69 8.11
C TYR A 127 20.37 -11.12 6.70
N PRO A 128 21.53 -11.77 6.54
CA PRO A 128 21.99 -12.19 5.20
C PRO A 128 21.18 -13.34 4.62
N ASP A 129 20.47 -14.08 5.45
CA ASP A 129 19.69 -15.26 5.04
C ASP A 129 18.20 -15.02 4.95
N CYS A 130 17.76 -13.76 5.00
CA CYS A 130 16.35 -13.38 4.91
C CYS A 130 16.18 -12.23 3.92
N ALA A 131 15.01 -12.18 3.27
CA ALA A 131 14.65 -11.03 2.45
C ALA A 131 14.43 -9.78 3.30
N GLY A 132 14.20 -9.97 4.59
CA GLY A 132 14.04 -8.87 5.53
C GLY A 132 13.19 -9.26 6.71
N VAL A 133 13.10 -8.36 7.67
CA VAL A 133 12.26 -8.49 8.85
C VAL A 133 11.48 -7.20 9.04
N GLY A 134 10.20 -7.32 9.32
CA GLY A 134 9.37 -6.13 9.44
C GLY A 134 8.09 -6.37 10.18
N VAL A 135 7.24 -5.34 10.17
CA VAL A 135 5.95 -5.35 10.86
C VAL A 135 4.86 -4.89 9.89
N GLU A 136 3.64 -5.26 10.21
CA GLU A 136 2.48 -4.87 9.41
C GLU A 136 1.34 -4.47 10.33
N LEU A 137 0.69 -3.35 9.98
CA LEU A 137 -0.52 -2.87 10.62
C LEU A 137 -1.62 -2.80 9.57
N SER A 138 -2.83 -3.21 9.92
CA SER A 138 -3.98 -3.06 9.04
C SER A 138 -5.22 -2.66 9.83
N SER A 139 -6.16 -2.02 9.14
CA SER A 139 -7.40 -1.54 9.73
C SER A 139 -8.50 -2.61 9.75
N PHE A 140 -8.27 -3.75 9.12
CA PHE A 140 -9.27 -4.82 9.02
C PHE A 140 -8.85 -6.03 9.83
N ALA A 141 -9.83 -6.88 10.16
CA ALA A 141 -9.59 -8.07 10.95
C ALA A 141 -8.66 -9.05 10.23
N PRO A 142 -7.81 -9.79 10.96
CA PRO A 142 -6.97 -10.81 10.34
C PRO A 142 -7.84 -11.93 9.74
N GLU A 143 -7.34 -12.53 8.65
CA GLU A 143 -8.00 -13.64 8.00
C GLU A 143 -8.14 -14.81 8.99
N GLY A 144 -9.31 -15.45 8.98
CA GLY A 144 -9.58 -16.58 9.86
C GLY A 144 -9.92 -16.20 11.29
N ALA A 145 -10.00 -14.92 11.59
CA ALA A 145 -10.36 -14.43 12.93
C ALA A 145 -11.87 -14.43 13.14
#